data_335926b561edc1d84b3942e3af0f7d54
#
_entry.id   335926b561edc1d84b3942e3af0f7d54
#
_cell.length_a   1.000
_cell.length_b   1.000
_cell.length_c   1.000
_cell.angle_alpha   90.00
_cell.angle_beta   90.00
_cell.angle_gamma   90.00
#
_symmetry.space_group_name_H-M   'P 1'
#
loop_
_entity.id
_entity.type
_entity.pdbx_description
1 polymer ?
#
loop_
_entity_poly.entity_id
_entity_poly.type
_entity_poly.pdbx_seq_one_letter_code
_entity_poly.pdbx_strand_id
1 'polypeptide(L)'
;WKNTPDVAGGWNGAFDMEIFIDDDNIPYLYYAGRGVSGIFVVQLDSADLTRFAGPVKHLFGFNSDHTWERYGEMNEYPDVAWVEGPWLQKHNGTYYLQYSASGTQWKTYAEGYYTSKSPLGPFTYATNNPLLRKTEGLVTGPAHGSIIEGPDGQLWQFFTIVLSNPPGGRRIGMDRIIFDKKGNMSVEVTDTPQWAPGVITDPANGNSGSVPVTINKLNAMNSLSRFSS
;
A
#
# COMPACT_ATOMS: atom_id res chain seq x y z
N TRP A 1 -3.37 -7.15 22.22
CA TRP A 1 -2.15 -6.36 22.43
C TRP A 1 -2.25 -5.37 23.61
N LYS A 2 -3.16 -5.63 24.53
CA LYS A 2 -3.38 -4.76 25.71
C LYS A 2 -2.20 -4.68 26.67
N ASN A 3 -1.21 -5.54 26.53
CA ASN A 3 -0.07 -5.66 27.44
C ASN A 3 1.29 -5.54 26.74
N THR A 4 1.34 -5.05 25.49
CA THR A 4 2.61 -4.81 24.83
C THR A 4 3.25 -3.58 25.46
N PRO A 5 4.50 -3.69 25.94
CA PRO A 5 5.22 -2.52 26.41
C PRO A 5 5.34 -1.51 25.27
N ASP A 6 5.39 -0.25 25.65
CA ASP A 6 5.49 0.91 24.77
C ASP A 6 6.18 0.61 23.43
N VAL A 7 5.38 0.39 22.41
CA VAL A 7 5.84 0.40 21.04
C VAL A 7 6.10 1.86 20.74
N ALA A 8 7.34 2.29 20.80
CA ALA A 8 7.83 3.63 20.53
C ALA A 8 6.76 4.74 20.60
N GLY A 9 6.32 5.11 21.82
CA GLY A 9 5.33 6.17 22.01
C GLY A 9 3.95 5.74 22.52
N GLY A 10 3.80 4.48 22.97
CA GLY A 10 2.53 3.95 23.52
C GLY A 10 1.45 3.77 22.46
N TRP A 11 0.30 3.29 22.86
CA TRP A 11 -0.88 3.08 22.00
C TRP A 11 -1.36 4.32 21.26
N ASN A 12 -0.96 5.51 21.70
CA ASN A 12 -1.30 6.75 21.03
C ASN A 12 -0.48 7.02 19.77
N GLY A 13 0.42 6.10 19.39
CA GLY A 13 1.35 6.31 18.29
C GLY A 13 1.50 5.17 17.29
N ALA A 14 0.83 4.01 17.48
CA ALA A 14 0.90 2.88 16.55
C ALA A 14 -0.44 2.69 15.83
N PHE A 15 -0.43 2.69 14.48
CA PHE A 15 -1.61 2.52 13.63
C PHE A 15 -1.24 1.88 12.30
N ASP A 16 -2.22 1.61 11.46
CA ASP A 16 -2.09 0.97 10.15
C ASP A 16 -1.29 -0.34 10.23
N MET A 17 -1.78 -1.25 11.04
CA MET A 17 -1.08 -2.50 11.34
C MET A 17 -1.32 -3.53 10.26
N GLU A 18 -0.23 -4.16 9.80
CA GLU A 18 -0.23 -5.31 8.91
C GLU A 18 0.48 -6.49 9.57
N ILE A 19 -0.08 -7.69 9.43
CA ILE A 19 0.61 -8.94 9.78
C ILE A 19 1.01 -9.66 8.51
N PHE A 20 2.31 -9.76 8.29
CA PHE A 20 2.90 -10.57 7.24
C PHE A 20 3.38 -11.90 7.81
N ILE A 21 3.01 -13.01 7.16
CA ILE A 21 3.50 -14.36 7.50
C ILE A 21 4.45 -14.80 6.40
N ASP A 22 5.71 -15.05 6.76
CA ASP A 22 6.73 -15.46 5.80
C ASP A 22 6.62 -16.96 5.45
N ASP A 23 7.37 -17.41 4.46
CA ASP A 23 7.35 -18.80 3.95
C ASP A 23 7.72 -19.85 5.02
N ASP A 24 8.44 -19.44 6.06
CA ASP A 24 8.78 -20.27 7.23
C ASP A 24 7.72 -20.27 8.34
N ASN A 25 6.57 -19.65 8.08
CA ASN A 25 5.46 -19.43 9.01
C ASN A 25 5.80 -18.53 10.21
N ILE A 26 6.83 -17.71 10.11
CA ILE A 26 7.12 -16.69 11.11
C ILE A 26 6.30 -15.44 10.82
N PRO A 27 5.47 -14.97 11.77
CA PRO A 27 4.67 -13.77 11.61
C PRO A 27 5.45 -12.51 12.03
N TYR A 28 5.27 -11.45 11.27
CA TYR A 28 5.83 -10.13 11.52
C TYR A 28 4.71 -9.09 11.53
N LEU A 29 4.72 -8.20 12.53
CA LEU A 29 3.83 -7.05 12.61
C LEU A 29 4.56 -5.82 12.13
N TYR A 30 4.07 -5.22 11.04
CA TYR A 30 4.46 -3.89 10.59
C TYR A 30 3.43 -2.88 11.06
N TYR A 31 3.87 -1.68 11.39
CA TYR A 31 2.96 -0.61 11.79
C TYR A 31 3.61 0.76 11.61
N ALA A 32 2.78 1.79 11.50
CA ALA A 32 3.22 3.17 11.44
C ALA A 32 3.29 3.79 12.84
N GLY A 33 4.32 4.57 13.08
CA GLY A 33 4.39 5.52 14.19
C GLY A 33 3.75 6.86 13.81
N ARG A 34 3.55 7.73 14.79
CA ARG A 34 2.87 9.01 14.58
C ARG A 34 3.67 9.98 13.71
N GLY A 35 3.03 10.53 12.67
CA GLY A 35 3.58 11.60 11.84
C GLY A 35 4.84 11.18 11.10
N VAL A 36 5.93 11.86 11.37
CA VAL A 36 7.24 11.65 10.74
C VAL A 36 7.99 10.42 11.25
N SER A 37 7.49 9.74 12.28
CA SER A 37 8.17 8.60 12.89
C SER A 37 8.35 7.42 11.95
N GLY A 38 7.44 7.22 11.01
CA GLY A 38 7.54 6.22 9.95
C GLY A 38 7.20 4.81 10.39
N ILE A 39 7.91 3.83 9.83
CA ILE A 39 7.52 2.41 9.86
C ILE A 39 8.42 1.62 10.81
N PHE A 40 7.76 0.75 11.55
CA PHE A 40 8.34 -0.17 12.53
C PHE A 40 7.97 -1.61 12.20
N VAL A 41 8.77 -2.55 12.70
CA VAL A 41 8.50 -3.98 12.61
C VAL A 41 8.84 -4.70 13.91
N VAL A 42 8.09 -5.76 14.20
CA VAL A 42 8.42 -6.70 15.26
C VAL A 42 8.02 -8.11 14.84
N GLN A 43 8.83 -9.10 15.20
CA GLN A 43 8.45 -10.50 15.07
C GLN A 43 7.43 -10.86 16.15
N LEU A 44 6.36 -11.55 15.74
CA LEU A 44 5.37 -12.09 16.67
C LEU A 44 5.67 -13.55 17.03
N ASP A 45 5.11 -14.00 18.15
CA ASP A 45 5.12 -15.41 18.53
C ASP A 45 4.16 -16.19 17.63
N SER A 46 4.65 -17.22 16.95
CA SER A 46 3.84 -18.03 16.04
C SER A 46 2.73 -18.81 16.72
N ALA A 47 2.85 -19.08 18.04
CA ALA A 47 1.82 -19.76 18.83
C ALA A 47 0.80 -18.77 19.42
N ASP A 48 1.18 -17.50 19.59
CA ASP A 48 0.33 -16.46 20.16
C ASP A 48 0.64 -15.11 19.52
N LEU A 49 -0.07 -14.76 18.46
CA LEU A 49 0.12 -13.50 17.69
C LEU A 49 -0.10 -12.22 18.53
N THR A 50 -0.57 -12.34 19.76
CA THR A 50 -0.69 -11.19 20.67
C THR A 50 0.61 -10.89 21.41
N ARG A 51 1.66 -11.70 21.22
CA ARG A 51 2.95 -11.59 21.90
C ARG A 51 4.08 -11.28 20.92
N PHE A 52 5.03 -10.47 21.36
CA PHE A 52 6.26 -10.24 20.63
C PHE A 52 7.28 -11.34 20.90
N ALA A 53 7.91 -11.85 19.84
CA ALA A 53 9.01 -12.82 19.92
C ALA A 53 10.40 -12.18 19.79
N GLY A 54 10.46 -10.88 19.54
CA GLY A 54 11.71 -10.13 19.40
C GLY A 54 11.56 -8.66 19.74
N PRO A 55 12.64 -7.90 19.65
CA PRO A 55 12.60 -6.46 19.85
C PRO A 55 11.91 -5.75 18.68
N VAL A 56 11.24 -4.64 18.99
CA VAL A 56 10.75 -3.70 17.99
C VAL A 56 11.93 -3.05 17.27
N LYS A 57 11.87 -2.96 15.96
CA LYS A 57 12.84 -2.24 15.13
C LYS A 57 12.16 -1.08 14.40
N HIS A 58 12.75 0.08 14.46
CA HIS A 58 12.45 1.19 13.56
C HIS A 58 13.13 0.93 12.22
N LEU A 59 12.38 0.98 11.12
CA LEU A 59 12.90 0.71 9.78
C LEU A 59 13.32 1.98 9.06
N PHE A 60 12.41 2.94 8.97
CA PHE A 60 12.65 4.25 8.36
C PHE A 60 11.54 5.23 8.77
N GLY A 61 11.84 6.51 8.70
CA GLY A 61 10.89 7.60 8.90
C GLY A 61 10.87 8.55 7.70
N PHE A 62 10.22 9.68 7.88
CA PHE A 62 10.19 10.75 6.89
C PHE A 62 11.61 11.20 6.51
N ASN A 63 11.83 11.36 5.22
CA ASN A 63 13.05 11.95 4.68
C ASN A 63 12.70 13.15 3.81
N SER A 64 13.10 14.35 4.26
CA SER A 64 12.81 15.60 3.54
C SER A 64 13.44 15.69 2.15
N ASP A 65 14.48 14.91 1.84
CA ASP A 65 15.06 14.84 0.51
C ASP A 65 14.16 14.09 -0.49
N HIS A 66 13.26 13.26 0.00
CA HIS A 66 12.20 12.65 -0.79
C HIS A 66 11.05 13.66 -0.96
N THR A 67 11.15 14.55 -1.89
CA THR A 67 10.24 15.70 -2.05
C THR A 67 8.77 15.30 -2.12
N TRP A 68 8.44 14.11 -2.65
CA TRP A 68 7.08 13.62 -2.76
C TRP A 68 6.46 13.24 -1.39
N GLU A 69 7.28 13.01 -0.37
CA GLU A 69 6.80 12.70 1.00
C GLU A 69 6.30 13.95 1.74
N ARG A 70 6.71 15.15 1.34
CA ARG A 70 6.38 16.40 2.02
C ARG A 70 4.90 16.73 1.93
N TYR A 71 4.37 17.38 2.94
CA TYR A 71 3.00 17.91 2.92
C TYR A 71 2.82 19.03 1.89
N GLY A 72 1.53 19.28 1.58
CA GLY A 72 1.06 20.39 0.77
C GLY A 72 0.63 19.99 -0.64
N GLU A 73 -0.16 20.84 -1.27
CA GLU A 73 -0.68 20.63 -2.62
C GLU A 73 0.42 20.57 -3.69
N MET A 74 1.60 21.10 -3.37
CA MET A 74 2.80 21.10 -4.19
C MET A 74 4.01 20.47 -3.48
N ASN A 75 3.77 19.72 -2.40
CA ASN A 75 4.82 19.18 -1.52
C ASN A 75 5.75 20.28 -0.97
N GLU A 76 5.19 21.45 -0.67
CA GLU A 76 5.93 22.67 -0.32
C GLU A 76 6.38 22.76 1.15
N TYR A 77 5.88 21.89 2.04
CA TYR A 77 6.23 21.89 3.46
C TYR A 77 7.33 20.88 3.76
N PRO A 78 8.61 21.29 3.79
CA PRO A 78 9.74 20.36 3.83
C PRO A 78 9.91 19.63 5.18
N ASP A 79 9.34 20.16 6.24
CA ASP A 79 9.54 19.65 7.61
C ASP A 79 8.32 18.90 8.14
N VAL A 80 7.29 18.70 7.30
CA VAL A 80 6.04 18.07 7.69
C VAL A 80 5.67 16.97 6.72
N ALA A 81 5.36 15.82 7.29
CA ALA A 81 4.82 14.68 6.55
C ALA A 81 4.05 13.74 7.49
N TRP A 82 3.34 12.81 6.88
CA TRP A 82 2.80 11.65 7.59
C TRP A 82 3.25 10.41 6.82
N VAL A 83 4.02 9.54 7.48
CA VAL A 83 4.53 8.29 6.90
C VAL A 83 3.77 7.14 7.53
N GLU A 84 2.96 6.43 6.72
CA GLU A 84 1.94 5.50 7.22
C GLU A 84 1.69 4.33 6.25
N GLY A 85 0.70 3.47 6.59
CA GLY A 85 0.16 2.44 5.72
C GLY A 85 1.19 1.42 5.24
N PRO A 86 1.99 0.78 6.12
CA PRO A 86 2.94 -0.23 5.67
C PRO A 86 2.20 -1.44 5.07
N TRP A 87 2.75 -1.97 3.99
CA TRP A 87 2.33 -3.24 3.40
C TRP A 87 3.54 -3.99 2.87
N LEU A 88 3.73 -5.22 3.29
CA LEU A 88 4.86 -6.04 2.84
C LEU A 88 4.42 -7.09 1.82
N GLN A 89 5.11 -7.11 0.68
CA GLN A 89 4.98 -8.15 -0.34
C GLN A 89 6.32 -8.83 -0.55
N LYS A 90 6.35 -10.16 -0.52
CA LYS A 90 7.51 -10.93 -0.95
C LYS A 90 7.35 -11.36 -2.41
N HIS A 91 8.36 -11.07 -3.22
CA HIS A 91 8.39 -11.50 -4.62
C HIS A 91 9.80 -11.91 -5.01
N ASN A 92 9.97 -13.13 -5.55
CA ASN A 92 11.25 -13.68 -5.97
C ASN A 92 12.38 -13.53 -4.92
N GLY A 93 12.08 -13.82 -3.64
CA GLY A 93 13.02 -13.75 -2.53
C GLY A 93 13.47 -12.32 -2.16
N THR A 94 12.74 -11.31 -2.58
CA THR A 94 12.91 -9.91 -2.18
C THR A 94 11.64 -9.45 -1.48
N TYR A 95 11.80 -8.74 -0.38
CA TYR A 95 10.73 -8.11 0.37
C TYR A 95 10.56 -6.67 -0.12
N TYR A 96 9.34 -6.30 -0.45
CA TYR A 96 8.94 -4.97 -0.90
C TYR A 96 8.02 -4.38 0.16
N LEU A 97 8.51 -3.42 0.92
CA LEU A 97 7.75 -2.76 1.97
C LEU A 97 7.22 -1.44 1.43
N GLN A 98 5.93 -1.41 1.13
CA GLN A 98 5.23 -0.22 0.72
C GLN A 98 4.96 0.69 1.93
N TYR A 99 4.81 1.97 1.67
CA TYR A 99 4.39 2.99 2.62
C TYR A 99 3.80 4.18 1.89
N SER A 100 2.98 4.93 2.59
CA SER A 100 2.33 6.12 2.05
C SER A 100 2.84 7.37 2.73
N ALA A 101 2.94 8.44 1.99
CA ALA A 101 3.40 9.72 2.50
C ALA A 101 2.78 10.90 1.78
N SER A 102 3.10 12.07 2.24
CA SER A 102 2.42 13.36 2.26
C SER A 102 1.27 13.29 3.28
N GLY A 103 0.04 13.50 2.89
CA GLY A 103 -1.12 13.40 3.76
C GLY A 103 -2.39 13.21 2.96
N THR A 104 -3.34 12.49 3.55
CA THR A 104 -4.58 12.04 2.88
C THR A 104 -5.47 13.18 2.37
N GLN A 105 -5.26 14.39 2.84
CA GLN A 105 -6.01 15.60 2.44
C GLN A 105 -5.47 16.24 1.16
N TRP A 106 -4.27 15.84 0.72
CA TRP A 106 -3.60 16.45 -0.43
C TRP A 106 -3.70 15.58 -1.68
N LYS A 107 -3.83 16.19 -2.85
CA LYS A 107 -3.71 15.48 -4.14
C LYS A 107 -2.31 14.90 -4.37
N THR A 108 -1.33 15.34 -3.58
CA THR A 108 0.05 14.87 -3.57
C THR A 108 0.27 13.62 -2.74
N TYR A 109 -0.78 13.12 -2.06
CA TYR A 109 -0.70 11.85 -1.34
C TYR A 109 -0.25 10.75 -2.29
N ALA A 110 0.77 10.00 -1.92
CA ALA A 110 1.48 9.08 -2.80
C ALA A 110 1.99 7.88 -2.01
N GLU A 111 2.41 6.85 -2.72
CA GLU A 111 2.96 5.62 -2.14
C GLU A 111 4.33 5.34 -2.73
N GLY A 112 5.24 4.91 -1.89
CA GLY A 112 6.56 4.44 -2.27
C GLY A 112 6.88 3.10 -1.65
N TYR A 113 8.08 2.60 -1.89
CA TYR A 113 8.52 1.33 -1.30
C TYR A 113 10.02 1.29 -1.03
N TYR A 114 10.37 0.42 -0.11
CA TYR A 114 11.73 0.00 0.19
C TYR A 114 11.88 -1.50 -0.11
N THR A 115 13.09 -1.96 -0.35
CA THR A 115 13.38 -3.38 -0.59
C THR A 115 14.38 -3.95 0.41
N SER A 116 14.25 -5.25 0.71
CA SER A 116 15.18 -5.97 1.58
C SER A 116 15.31 -7.44 1.18
N LYS A 117 16.32 -8.10 1.70
CA LYS A 117 16.48 -9.56 1.66
C LYS A 117 16.03 -10.23 2.97
N SER A 118 15.56 -9.47 3.93
CA SER A 118 15.05 -9.94 5.21
C SER A 118 13.80 -9.17 5.60
N PRO A 119 12.77 -9.81 6.22
CA PRO A 119 11.59 -9.12 6.70
C PRO A 119 11.89 -8.11 7.82
N LEU A 120 13.00 -8.26 8.50
CA LEU A 120 13.46 -7.35 9.55
C LEU A 120 14.46 -6.28 9.06
N GLY A 121 14.65 -6.16 7.74
CA GLY A 121 15.61 -5.25 7.13
C GLY A 121 17.06 -5.72 7.21
N PRO A 122 18.04 -4.85 6.89
CA PRO A 122 17.85 -3.45 6.53
C PRO A 122 17.10 -3.29 5.20
N PHE A 123 16.29 -2.24 5.14
CA PHE A 123 15.54 -1.87 3.95
C PHE A 123 16.24 -0.73 3.20
N THR A 124 16.24 -0.83 1.87
CA THR A 124 16.84 0.16 0.96
C THR A 124 15.75 0.84 0.15
N TYR A 125 15.79 2.17 0.12
CA TYR A 125 14.86 2.99 -0.66
C TYR A 125 14.94 2.66 -2.16
N ALA A 126 13.80 2.44 -2.81
CA ALA A 126 13.75 2.15 -4.23
C ALA A 126 13.98 3.42 -5.06
N THR A 127 14.87 3.33 -6.05
CA THR A 127 15.29 4.50 -6.85
C THR A 127 14.21 5.00 -7.81
N ASN A 128 13.17 4.20 -8.05
CA ASN A 128 12.03 4.55 -8.91
C ASN A 128 10.79 5.02 -8.12
N ASN A 129 10.94 5.36 -6.84
CA ASN A 129 9.89 5.98 -6.05
C ASN A 129 9.53 7.40 -6.57
N PRO A 130 8.27 7.81 -6.41
CA PRO A 130 7.17 7.07 -5.80
C PRO A 130 6.59 6.01 -6.73
N LEU A 131 6.05 4.93 -6.12
CA LEU A 131 5.38 3.83 -6.81
C LEU A 131 4.04 4.27 -7.41
N LEU A 132 3.23 4.94 -6.57
CA LEU A 132 1.95 5.54 -6.95
C LEU A 132 2.03 7.03 -6.76
N ARG A 133 1.75 7.79 -7.82
CA ARG A 133 1.59 9.24 -7.74
C ARG A 133 0.78 9.73 -8.92
N LYS A 134 -0.25 10.52 -8.63
CA LYS A 134 -1.04 11.23 -9.64
C LYS A 134 -1.67 12.46 -9.01
N THR A 135 -1.35 13.64 -9.54
CA THR A 135 -1.80 14.92 -8.98
C THR A 135 -2.78 15.66 -9.89
N GLU A 136 -3.02 15.11 -11.09
CA GLU A 136 -3.89 15.69 -12.10
C GLU A 136 -4.80 14.61 -12.71
N GLY A 137 -5.86 15.04 -13.38
CA GLY A 137 -6.83 14.15 -13.99
C GLY A 137 -8.04 13.90 -13.09
N LEU A 138 -8.82 12.87 -13.39
CA LEU A 138 -10.02 12.51 -12.63
C LEU A 138 -9.67 11.89 -11.26
N VAL A 139 -8.60 11.10 -11.23
CA VAL A 139 -8.09 10.39 -10.06
C VAL A 139 -6.84 11.08 -9.56
N THR A 140 -6.80 11.43 -8.28
CA THR A 140 -5.62 12.05 -7.64
C THR A 140 -5.33 11.44 -6.28
N GLY A 141 -4.14 11.67 -5.74
CA GLY A 141 -3.74 11.23 -4.41
C GLY A 141 -3.80 9.72 -4.18
N PRO A 142 -3.30 8.87 -5.13
CA PRO A 142 -3.34 7.42 -4.97
C PRO A 142 -2.32 6.99 -3.92
N ALA A 143 -2.80 6.38 -2.82
CA ALA A 143 -1.93 5.88 -1.76
C ALA A 143 -2.68 4.95 -0.79
N HIS A 144 -2.02 4.57 0.31
CA HIS A 144 -2.51 3.74 1.39
C HIS A 144 -3.10 2.44 0.85
N GLY A 145 -2.23 1.70 0.19
CA GLY A 145 -2.62 0.54 -0.57
C GLY A 145 -2.28 -0.79 0.08
N SER A 146 -2.71 -1.83 -0.60
CA SER A 146 -2.42 -3.23 -0.30
C SER A 146 -2.25 -4.03 -1.57
N ILE A 147 -1.50 -5.12 -1.51
CA ILE A 147 -1.25 -6.00 -2.65
C ILE A 147 -2.04 -7.28 -2.48
N ILE A 148 -2.72 -7.70 -3.53
CA ILE A 148 -3.43 -8.98 -3.57
C ILE A 148 -3.01 -9.73 -4.84
N GLU A 149 -2.72 -11.01 -4.71
CA GLU A 149 -2.58 -11.89 -5.84
C GLU A 149 -3.97 -12.28 -6.34
N GLY A 150 -4.21 -11.99 -7.62
CA GLY A 150 -5.45 -12.35 -8.28
C GLY A 150 -5.50 -13.84 -8.66
N PRO A 151 -6.67 -14.34 -9.05
CA PRO A 151 -6.84 -15.74 -9.46
C PRO A 151 -6.02 -16.14 -10.69
N ASP A 152 -5.55 -15.16 -11.43
CA ASP A 152 -4.68 -15.30 -12.61
C ASP A 152 -3.18 -15.29 -12.26
N GLY A 153 -2.84 -15.26 -10.96
CA GLY A 153 -1.48 -15.15 -10.48
C GLY A 153 -0.84 -13.77 -10.68
N GLN A 154 -1.63 -12.78 -11.09
CA GLN A 154 -1.15 -11.40 -11.23
C GLN A 154 -1.27 -10.67 -9.89
N LEU A 155 -0.31 -9.81 -9.59
CA LEU A 155 -0.38 -8.94 -8.42
C LEU A 155 -1.13 -7.65 -8.77
N TRP A 156 -2.06 -7.30 -7.89
CA TRP A 156 -2.90 -6.12 -8.00
C TRP A 156 -2.69 -5.21 -6.81
N GLN A 157 -2.45 -3.96 -7.08
CA GLN A 157 -2.41 -2.90 -6.10
C GLN A 157 -3.81 -2.33 -5.92
N PHE A 158 -4.35 -2.43 -4.70
CA PHE A 158 -5.52 -1.67 -4.26
C PHE A 158 -5.04 -0.45 -3.50
N PHE A 159 -5.64 0.69 -3.72
CA PHE A 159 -5.23 1.95 -3.08
C PHE A 159 -6.41 2.90 -2.94
N THR A 160 -6.30 3.89 -2.05
CA THR A 160 -7.27 4.96 -1.97
C THR A 160 -6.99 6.00 -3.03
N ILE A 161 -8.05 6.65 -3.52
CA ILE A 161 -7.99 7.76 -4.46
C ILE A 161 -8.95 8.87 -4.02
N VAL A 162 -8.68 10.07 -4.48
CA VAL A 162 -9.59 11.21 -4.39
C VAL A 162 -10.04 11.58 -5.79
N LEU A 163 -11.36 11.67 -6.01
CA LEU A 163 -11.90 12.13 -7.28
C LEU A 163 -11.88 13.65 -7.34
N SER A 164 -11.40 14.20 -8.44
CA SER A 164 -11.38 15.66 -8.66
C SER A 164 -12.76 16.20 -9.01
N ASN A 165 -13.66 15.35 -9.54
CA ASN A 165 -15.01 15.77 -9.91
C ASN A 165 -16.03 14.63 -9.71
N PRO A 166 -17.03 14.77 -8.82
CA PRO A 166 -17.15 15.86 -7.83
C PRO A 166 -16.00 15.79 -6.83
N PRO A 167 -15.53 16.91 -6.30
CA PRO A 167 -14.41 16.93 -5.37
C PRO A 167 -14.78 16.27 -4.03
N GLY A 168 -13.80 15.60 -3.44
CA GLY A 168 -13.88 15.06 -2.10
C GLY A 168 -14.28 13.60 -2.01
N GLY A 169 -14.03 13.04 -0.84
CA GLY A 169 -14.28 11.65 -0.47
C GLY A 169 -13.26 10.69 -1.11
N ARG A 170 -12.87 9.70 -0.34
CA ARG A 170 -11.98 8.63 -0.85
C ARG A 170 -12.79 7.58 -1.60
N ARG A 171 -12.15 6.98 -2.59
CA ARG A 171 -12.65 5.81 -3.33
C ARG A 171 -11.52 4.79 -3.40
N ILE A 172 -11.82 3.62 -3.92
CA ILE A 172 -10.84 2.56 -4.14
C ILE A 172 -10.42 2.58 -5.61
N GLY A 173 -9.11 2.66 -5.84
CA GLY A 173 -8.46 2.38 -7.10
C GLY A 173 -7.87 0.98 -7.10
N MET A 174 -7.67 0.43 -8.29
CA MET A 174 -7.08 -0.88 -8.48
C MET A 174 -6.35 -0.91 -9.83
N ASP A 175 -5.06 -1.19 -9.80
CA ASP A 175 -4.23 -1.33 -10.98
C ASP A 175 -3.22 -2.48 -10.82
N ARG A 176 -2.65 -2.96 -11.93
CA ARG A 176 -1.70 -4.07 -11.90
C ARG A 176 -0.32 -3.63 -11.43
N ILE A 177 0.31 -4.50 -10.64
CA ILE A 177 1.74 -4.40 -10.34
C ILE A 177 2.53 -5.09 -11.43
N ILE A 178 3.58 -4.41 -11.91
CA ILE A 178 4.52 -4.93 -12.88
C ILE A 178 5.93 -4.87 -12.28
N PHE A 179 6.66 -5.97 -12.41
CA PHE A 179 8.09 -6.03 -12.08
C PHE A 179 8.92 -6.01 -13.36
N ASP A 180 9.90 -5.14 -13.42
CA ASP A 180 10.88 -5.15 -14.51
C ASP A 180 11.94 -6.28 -14.30
N LYS A 181 12.83 -6.45 -15.28
CA LYS A 181 13.90 -7.46 -15.23
C LYS A 181 14.89 -7.25 -14.10
N LYS A 182 14.92 -6.06 -13.49
CA LYS A 182 15.80 -5.72 -12.35
C LYS A 182 15.08 -5.89 -11.02
N GLY A 183 13.78 -6.21 -11.05
CA GLY A 183 12.94 -6.34 -9.86
C GLY A 183 12.39 -5.01 -9.37
N ASN A 184 12.43 -3.94 -10.17
CA ASN A 184 11.73 -2.72 -9.79
C ASN A 184 10.23 -2.89 -9.96
N MET A 185 9.48 -2.54 -8.93
CA MET A 185 8.02 -2.58 -8.92
C MET A 185 7.47 -1.27 -9.51
N SER A 186 6.43 -1.36 -10.32
CA SER A 186 5.72 -0.22 -10.91
C SER A 186 4.23 -0.48 -11.01
N VAL A 187 3.45 0.59 -10.94
CA VAL A 187 2.00 0.61 -11.11
C VAL A 187 1.63 1.82 -11.95
N GLU A 188 0.82 1.63 -12.98
CA GLU A 188 0.24 2.74 -13.74
C GLU A 188 -1.13 3.10 -13.15
N VAL A 189 -1.24 4.28 -12.53
CA VAL A 189 -2.49 4.75 -11.95
C VAL A 189 -3.42 5.25 -13.05
N THR A 190 -4.49 4.50 -13.29
CA THR A 190 -5.44 4.76 -14.39
C THR A 190 -6.62 5.63 -13.95
N ASP A 191 -7.20 6.37 -14.90
CA ASP A 191 -8.46 7.13 -14.73
C ASP A 191 -9.68 6.34 -15.22
N THR A 192 -9.47 5.13 -15.72
CA THR A 192 -10.51 4.28 -16.32
C THR A 192 -10.79 3.07 -15.45
N PRO A 193 -12.03 2.57 -15.43
CA PRO A 193 -12.33 1.30 -14.77
C PRO A 193 -11.45 0.18 -15.30
N GLN A 194 -10.85 -0.57 -14.38
CA GLN A 194 -10.08 -1.75 -14.68
C GLN A 194 -10.97 -2.99 -14.79
N TRP A 195 -10.52 -3.96 -15.58
CA TRP A 195 -11.06 -5.30 -15.52
C TRP A 195 -10.70 -5.91 -14.17
N ALA A 196 -11.69 -6.44 -13.45
CA ALA A 196 -11.41 -7.21 -12.25
C ALA A 196 -10.41 -8.34 -12.55
N PRO A 197 -9.54 -8.73 -11.60
CA PRO A 197 -8.67 -9.87 -11.74
C PRO A 197 -9.48 -11.05 -12.24
N GLY A 198 -9.05 -11.62 -13.36
CA GLY A 198 -9.83 -12.64 -14.06
C GLY A 198 -10.15 -13.81 -13.16
N VAL A 199 -11.34 -14.29 -13.28
CA VAL A 199 -11.78 -15.51 -12.65
C VAL A 199 -11.66 -16.64 -13.66
N ILE A 200 -10.72 -17.58 -13.36
CA ILE A 200 -11.18 -18.79 -12.87
C ILE A 200 -12.11 -19.60 -13.75
N THR A 201 -11.56 -20.41 -14.34
CA THR A 201 -11.84 -21.73 -14.84
C THR A 201 -13.12 -22.33 -14.31
N ASP A 202 -13.96 -22.68 -15.23
CA ASP A 202 -14.87 -23.79 -15.04
C ASP A 202 -14.03 -25.09 -14.94
N PRO A 203 -13.90 -25.70 -13.75
CA PRO A 203 -13.10 -26.91 -13.59
C PRO A 203 -13.65 -28.09 -14.39
N ALA A 204 -14.89 -28.02 -14.88
CA ALA A 204 -15.52 -29.06 -15.65
C ALA A 204 -15.08 -29.09 -17.10
N ASN A 205 -14.56 -27.98 -17.65
CA ASN A 205 -14.21 -27.86 -19.04
C ASN A 205 -12.73 -27.59 -19.34
N GLY A 206 -11.88 -27.52 -18.33
CA GLY A 206 -10.42 -27.35 -18.53
C GLY A 206 -10.01 -26.05 -19.22
N ASN A 207 -10.90 -25.11 -19.40
CA ASN A 207 -10.62 -23.83 -20.01
C ASN A 207 -10.28 -22.80 -18.94
N SER A 208 -9.02 -22.47 -18.83
CA SER A 208 -8.54 -21.29 -18.13
C SER A 208 -8.86 -20.03 -18.94
N GLY A 209 -10.10 -19.59 -18.87
CA GLY A 209 -10.52 -18.32 -19.46
C GLY A 209 -10.85 -17.34 -18.33
N SER A 210 -10.15 -16.22 -18.25
CA SER A 210 -10.62 -15.08 -17.49
C SER A 210 -11.97 -14.65 -18.09
N VAL A 211 -13.04 -14.73 -17.29
CA VAL A 211 -14.28 -14.05 -17.65
C VAL A 211 -14.09 -12.59 -17.30
N PRO A 212 -14.02 -11.70 -18.28
CA PRO A 212 -13.94 -10.29 -17.98
C PRO A 212 -15.23 -9.88 -17.29
N VAL A 213 -15.13 -9.46 -16.03
CA VAL A 213 -16.24 -8.75 -15.40
C VAL A 213 -16.30 -7.39 -16.06
N THR A 214 -17.17 -7.25 -17.05
CA THR A 214 -17.43 -5.95 -17.64
C THR A 214 -18.19 -5.11 -16.63
N ILE A 215 -17.48 -4.26 -15.90
CA ILE A 215 -18.14 -3.13 -15.25
C ILE A 215 -18.56 -2.23 -16.40
N ASN A 216 -19.83 -2.32 -16.78
CA ASN A 216 -20.37 -1.48 -17.83
C ASN A 216 -20.11 -0.03 -17.41
N LYS A 217 -19.49 0.76 -18.27
CA LYS A 217 -19.11 2.17 -18.03
C LYS A 217 -20.28 2.99 -17.45
N LEU A 218 -21.51 2.63 -17.86
CA LEU A 218 -22.74 3.21 -17.34
C LEU A 218 -23.02 2.82 -15.88
N ASN A 219 -22.70 1.61 -15.47
CA ASN A 219 -22.93 1.13 -14.10
C ASN A 219 -21.89 1.69 -13.12
N ALA A 220 -20.67 1.91 -13.56
CA ALA A 220 -19.66 2.59 -12.75
C ALA A 220 -20.04 4.06 -12.49
N MET A 221 -20.53 4.76 -13.52
CA MET A 221 -21.03 6.13 -13.37
C MET A 221 -22.29 6.19 -12.49
N ASN A 222 -23.21 5.23 -12.62
CA ASN A 222 -24.41 5.16 -11.81
C ASN A 222 -24.13 4.72 -10.36
N SER A 223 -23.13 3.91 -10.10
CA SER A 223 -22.71 3.60 -8.73
C SER A 223 -22.05 4.79 -8.06
N LEU A 224 -21.30 5.60 -8.78
CA LEU A 224 -20.73 6.84 -8.28
C LEU A 224 -21.82 7.89 -7.94
N SER A 225 -22.90 7.95 -8.72
CA SER A 225 -24.02 8.87 -8.45
C SER A 225 -24.89 8.46 -7.26
N ARG A 226 -24.91 7.18 -6.87
CA ARG A 226 -25.69 6.71 -5.71
C ARG A 226 -25.04 6.99 -4.35
N PHE A 227 -23.78 7.40 -4.33
CA PHE A 227 -23.07 7.77 -3.11
C PHE A 227 -22.99 9.30 -2.89
N SER A 228 -23.69 10.08 -3.70
CA SER A 228 -23.73 11.56 -3.63
C SER A 228 -25.02 12.12 -3.04
N SER A 229 -25.75 11.32 -2.26
CA SER A 229 -26.93 11.81 -1.50
C SER A 229 -26.74 11.63 -0.01
#